data_a9deb40e0c67e0e4c6c74d7a081f597a
#
_entry.id   a9deb40e0c67e0e4c6c74d7a081f597a
#
_cell.length_a   1.000
_cell.length_b   1.000
_cell.length_c   1.000
_cell.angle_alpha   90.00
_cell.angle_beta   90.00
_cell.angle_gamma   90.00
#
_symmetry.space_group_name_H-M   'P 1'
#
loop_
_entity.id
_entity.type
_entity.pdbx_description
1 polymer ?
#
loop_
_entity_poly.entity_id
_entity_poly.type
_entity_poly.pdbx_seq_one_letter_code
_entity_poly.pdbx_strand_id
1 'polypeptide(L)'
;MGRVIQVVVYKSVSDEAKLAKYAELALPAMEAAGGRFLARSIPVAVKEAGQFTRTVVIEWDSLETAQNAYDGDAYQKALEALDGGAIREFRYLEAMS
;
A
#
# COMPACT_ATOMS: atom_id res chain seq x y z
N MET A 1 14.36 -14.04 -9.32
CA MET A 1 13.36 -12.99 -9.27
C MET A 1 13.84 -11.86 -8.41
N GLY A 2 13.80 -10.66 -8.92
CA GLY A 2 14.38 -9.53 -8.23
C GLY A 2 13.38 -8.77 -7.37
N ARG A 3 13.75 -7.53 -7.07
CA ARG A 3 12.92 -6.64 -6.28
C ARG A 3 11.57 -6.40 -6.95
N VAL A 4 10.60 -6.09 -6.12
CA VAL A 4 9.24 -5.80 -6.58
C VAL A 4 8.83 -4.44 -6.05
N ILE A 5 8.13 -3.68 -6.89
CA ILE A 5 7.57 -2.40 -6.51
C ILE A 5 6.06 -2.58 -6.40
N GLN A 6 5.52 -2.31 -5.23
CA GLN A 6 4.09 -2.34 -4.98
C GLN A 6 3.55 -0.92 -5.13
N VAL A 7 2.51 -0.77 -5.94
CA VAL A 7 1.83 0.51 -6.12
C VAL A 7 0.39 0.36 -5.65
N VAL A 8 0.00 1.15 -4.68
CA VAL A 8 -1.36 1.16 -4.14
C VAL A 8 -2.01 2.47 -4.54
N VAL A 9 -3.08 2.39 -5.30
CA VAL A 9 -3.84 3.57 -5.72
C VAL A 9 -5.17 3.56 -4.99
N TYR A 10 -5.49 4.63 -4.29
CA TYR A 10 -6.78 4.77 -3.62
C TYR A 10 -7.79 5.30 -4.64
N LYS A 11 -8.82 4.53 -4.88
CA LYS A 11 -9.89 4.94 -5.80
C LYS A 11 -10.91 5.82 -5.09
N SER A 12 -11.20 5.49 -3.82
CA SER A 12 -12.08 6.32 -2.99
C SER A 12 -11.82 6.03 -1.53
N VAL A 13 -12.13 7.02 -0.69
CA VAL A 13 -12.06 6.88 0.77
C VAL A 13 -13.43 7.33 1.30
N SER A 14 -14.16 6.39 1.89
CA SER A 14 -15.49 6.68 2.45
C SER A 14 -15.46 6.97 3.94
N ASP A 15 -14.39 6.59 4.64
CA ASP A 15 -14.26 6.78 6.07
C ASP A 15 -12.82 7.10 6.45
N GLU A 16 -12.54 8.38 6.66
CA GLU A 16 -11.19 8.86 6.99
C GLU A 16 -10.71 8.36 8.35
N ALA A 17 -11.61 8.17 9.30
CA ALA A 17 -11.24 7.69 10.63
C ALA A 17 -10.77 6.24 10.56
N LYS A 18 -11.44 5.41 9.77
CA LYS A 18 -11.02 4.03 9.54
C LYS A 18 -9.68 3.97 8.82
N LEU A 19 -9.49 4.86 7.84
CA LEU A 19 -8.22 4.92 7.12
C LEU A 19 -7.06 5.29 8.07
N ALA A 20 -7.28 6.23 8.97
CA ALA A 20 -6.27 6.63 9.94
C ALA A 20 -5.86 5.47 10.86
N LYS A 21 -6.84 4.71 11.36
CA LYS A 21 -6.57 3.53 12.18
C LYS A 21 -5.85 2.45 11.39
N TYR A 22 -6.27 2.23 10.15
CA TYR A 22 -5.58 1.31 9.26
C TYR A 22 -4.10 1.70 9.12
N ALA A 23 -3.83 2.97 8.85
CA ALA A 23 -2.47 3.44 8.61
C ALA A 23 -1.57 3.23 9.83
N GLU A 24 -2.09 3.45 11.05
CA GLU A 24 -1.35 3.22 12.29
C GLU A 24 -0.88 1.77 12.42
N LEU A 25 -1.67 0.82 11.93
CA LEU A 25 -1.37 -0.59 12.02
C LEU A 25 -0.58 -1.08 10.80
N ALA A 26 -0.93 -0.60 9.60
CA ALA A 26 -0.37 -1.08 8.35
C ALA A 26 1.08 -0.67 8.16
N LEU A 27 1.43 0.57 8.50
CA LEU A 27 2.79 1.08 8.29
C LEU A 27 3.82 0.24 9.05
N PRO A 28 3.70 0.06 10.37
CA PRO A 28 4.67 -0.78 11.08
C PRO A 28 4.61 -2.25 10.66
N ALA A 29 3.43 -2.77 10.30
CA ALA A 29 3.30 -4.17 9.87
C ALA A 29 4.09 -4.41 8.58
N MET A 30 3.97 -3.51 7.62
CA MET A 30 4.67 -3.62 6.33
C MET A 30 6.18 -3.46 6.52
N GLU A 31 6.61 -2.48 7.31
CA GLU A 31 8.03 -2.27 7.58
C GLU A 31 8.65 -3.46 8.29
N ALA A 32 7.98 -4.01 9.27
CA ALA A 32 8.47 -5.18 10.00
C ALA A 32 8.58 -6.40 9.08
N ALA A 33 7.75 -6.48 8.06
CA ALA A 33 7.76 -7.59 7.10
C ALA A 33 8.78 -7.40 5.98
N GLY A 34 9.48 -6.28 5.94
CA GLY A 34 10.54 -6.02 4.96
C GLY A 34 10.20 -5.01 3.87
N GLY A 35 9.05 -4.36 3.96
CA GLY A 35 8.67 -3.33 3.01
C GLY A 35 9.38 -2.02 3.28
N ARG A 36 9.79 -1.34 2.21
CA ARG A 36 10.41 -0.02 2.29
C ARG A 36 9.52 0.98 1.58
N PHE A 37 8.90 1.88 2.34
CA PHE A 37 8.01 2.89 1.77
C PHE A 37 8.84 3.92 1.02
N LEU A 38 8.61 4.04 -0.28
CA LEU A 38 9.30 5.00 -1.14
C LEU A 38 8.52 6.30 -1.28
N ALA A 39 7.19 6.21 -1.26
CA ALA A 39 6.33 7.38 -1.37
C ALA A 39 4.96 7.04 -0.79
N ARG A 40 4.31 8.04 -0.21
CA ARG A 40 2.97 7.89 0.35
C ARG A 40 2.36 9.28 0.46
N SER A 41 1.61 9.67 -0.55
CA SER A 41 1.02 11.01 -0.58
C SER A 41 -0.03 11.12 -1.68
N ILE A 42 -0.69 12.27 -1.72
CA ILE A 42 -1.47 12.70 -2.88
C ILE A 42 -0.44 13.12 -3.95
N PRO A 43 -0.62 12.75 -5.22
CA PRO A 43 0.31 13.17 -6.26
C PRO A 43 0.49 14.69 -6.30
N VAL A 44 1.72 15.13 -6.49
CA VAL A 44 2.02 16.56 -6.63
C VAL A 44 1.74 17.07 -8.04
N ALA A 45 1.63 16.14 -9.01
CA ALA A 45 1.29 16.45 -10.39
C ALA A 45 0.78 15.18 -11.04
N VAL A 46 -0.12 15.31 -12.01
CA VAL A 46 -0.62 14.19 -12.81
C VAL A 46 -0.67 14.63 -14.26
N LYS A 47 -0.69 13.64 -15.16
CA LYS A 47 -0.83 13.85 -16.60
C LYS A 47 -1.91 12.92 -17.13
N GLU A 48 -2.49 13.29 -18.25
CA GLU A 48 -3.47 12.47 -18.96
C GLU A 48 -4.61 12.02 -18.04
N ALA A 49 -4.82 10.72 -17.87
CA ALA A 49 -5.89 10.19 -17.05
C ALA A 49 -5.54 10.06 -15.56
N GLY A 50 -4.38 10.59 -15.15
CA GLY A 50 -3.96 10.55 -13.76
C GLY A 50 -4.93 11.31 -12.85
N GLN A 51 -5.14 10.77 -11.65
CA GLN A 51 -6.06 11.34 -10.67
C GLN A 51 -5.28 11.79 -9.44
N PHE A 52 -5.74 12.88 -8.80
CA PHE A 52 -5.15 13.34 -7.52
C PHE A 52 -5.71 12.52 -6.37
N THR A 53 -5.44 11.21 -6.38
CA THR A 53 -5.85 10.33 -5.29
C THR A 53 -4.62 9.74 -4.62
N ARG A 54 -4.76 9.47 -3.32
CA ARG A 54 -3.66 8.94 -2.50
C ARG A 54 -3.00 7.75 -3.19
N THR A 55 -1.68 7.77 -3.24
CA THR A 55 -0.88 6.71 -3.85
C THR A 55 0.25 6.33 -2.91
N VAL A 56 0.51 5.04 -2.78
CA VAL A 56 1.56 4.53 -1.92
C VAL A 56 2.47 3.65 -2.76
N VAL A 57 3.78 3.82 -2.62
CA VAL A 57 4.77 3.03 -3.36
C VAL A 57 5.69 2.38 -2.34
N ILE A 58 5.79 1.04 -2.41
CA ILE A 58 6.59 0.25 -1.46
C ILE A 58 7.52 -0.65 -2.26
N GLU A 59 8.76 -0.75 -1.82
CA GLU A 59 9.74 -1.66 -2.41
C GLU A 59 9.88 -2.89 -1.54
N TRP A 60 9.97 -4.07 -2.20
CA TRP A 60 10.15 -5.37 -1.54
C TRP A 60 11.29 -6.11 -2.19
N ASP A 61 11.97 -6.97 -1.42
CA ASP A 61 13.07 -7.78 -1.95
C ASP A 61 12.56 -8.82 -2.95
N SER A 62 11.32 -9.28 -2.79
CA SER A 62 10.71 -10.27 -3.70
C SER A 62 9.19 -10.20 -3.64
N LEU A 63 8.55 -10.77 -4.65
CA LEU A 63 7.09 -10.89 -4.66
C LEU A 63 6.61 -11.77 -3.50
N GLU A 64 7.33 -12.84 -3.20
CA GLU A 64 6.96 -13.74 -2.10
C GLU A 64 6.91 -12.98 -0.77
N THR A 65 7.92 -12.15 -0.49
CA THR A 65 7.96 -11.36 0.73
C THR A 65 6.77 -10.39 0.79
N ALA A 66 6.46 -9.74 -0.33
CA ALA A 66 5.35 -8.80 -0.39
C ALA A 66 4.00 -9.51 -0.14
N GLN A 67 3.79 -10.66 -0.76
CA GLN A 67 2.56 -11.42 -0.58
C GLN A 67 2.43 -12.00 0.83
N ASN A 68 3.53 -12.48 1.39
CA ASN A 68 3.54 -12.96 2.78
C ASN A 68 3.20 -11.85 3.76
N ALA A 69 3.66 -10.63 3.49
CA ALA A 69 3.32 -9.48 4.32
C ALA A 69 1.82 -9.20 4.29
N TYR A 70 1.22 -9.23 3.10
CA TYR A 70 -0.21 -9.01 2.95
C TYR A 70 -1.02 -10.06 3.71
N ASP A 71 -0.61 -11.32 3.60
CA ASP A 71 -1.34 -12.45 4.21
C ASP A 71 -1.06 -12.61 5.71
N GLY A 72 -0.09 -11.89 6.24
CA GLY A 72 0.30 -12.03 7.65
C GLY A 72 -0.72 -11.43 8.61
N ASP A 73 -0.72 -11.94 9.85
CA ASP A 73 -1.70 -11.55 10.86
C ASP A 73 -1.68 -10.04 11.14
N ALA A 74 -0.49 -9.43 11.17
CA ALA A 74 -0.37 -8.01 11.49
C ALA A 74 -1.07 -7.13 10.46
N TYR A 75 -0.88 -7.43 9.18
CA TYR A 75 -1.55 -6.67 8.13
C TYR A 75 -3.05 -6.98 8.07
N GLN A 76 -3.43 -8.22 8.30
CA GLN A 76 -4.85 -8.59 8.32
C GLN A 76 -5.61 -7.82 9.41
N LYS A 77 -4.98 -7.58 10.55
CA LYS A 77 -5.57 -6.72 11.59
C LYS A 77 -5.77 -5.29 11.12
N ALA A 78 -4.82 -4.79 10.32
CA ALA A 78 -4.94 -3.45 9.72
C ALA A 78 -6.14 -3.41 8.78
N LEU A 79 -6.34 -4.47 7.97
CA LEU A 79 -7.50 -4.54 7.07
C LEU A 79 -8.82 -4.57 7.84
N GLU A 80 -8.86 -5.25 8.98
CA GLU A 80 -10.04 -5.24 9.84
C GLU A 80 -10.37 -3.81 10.30
N ALA A 81 -9.34 -3.04 10.67
CA ALA A 81 -9.53 -1.65 11.07
C ALA A 81 -10.03 -0.79 9.93
N LEU A 82 -9.59 -1.06 8.70
CA LEU A 82 -10.07 -0.34 7.52
C LEU A 82 -11.55 -0.61 7.25
N ASP A 83 -11.98 -1.86 7.43
CA ASP A 83 -13.40 -2.25 7.42
C ASP A 83 -14.20 -1.59 6.29
N GLY A 84 -13.73 -1.73 5.04
CA GLY A 84 -14.42 -1.17 3.88
C GLY A 84 -14.35 0.35 3.75
N GLY A 85 -13.55 1.03 4.58
CA GLY A 85 -13.45 2.50 4.56
C GLY A 85 -12.76 3.10 3.35
N ALA A 86 -12.19 2.26 2.47
CA ALA A 86 -11.55 2.73 1.24
C ALA A 86 -11.61 1.64 0.18
N ILE A 87 -11.61 2.07 -1.08
CA ILE A 87 -11.49 1.18 -2.23
C ILE A 87 -10.13 1.47 -2.84
N ARG A 88 -9.30 0.44 -3.00
CA ARG A 88 -7.94 0.59 -3.46
C ARG A 88 -7.63 -0.43 -4.55
N GLU A 89 -6.58 -0.12 -5.32
CA GLU A 89 -6.05 -0.99 -6.35
C GLU A 89 -4.60 -1.26 -5.99
N PHE A 90 -4.23 -2.54 -5.88
CA PHE A 90 -2.86 -2.97 -5.58
C PHE A 90 -2.23 -3.53 -6.84
N ARG A 91 -1.01 -3.09 -7.13
CA ARG A 91 -0.24 -3.63 -8.26
C ARG A 91 1.17 -3.95 -7.78
N TYR A 92 1.69 -5.07 -8.25
CA TYR A 92 3.06 -5.50 -7.97
C TYR A 92 3.81 -5.61 -9.29
N LEU A 93 4.87 -4.83 -9.42
CA LEU A 93 5.66 -4.78 -10.65
C LEU A 93 7.06 -5.25 -10.37
N GLU A 94 7.68 -5.96 -11.33
CA GLU A 94 9.09 -6.27 -11.24
C GLU A 94 9.87 -4.98 -11.38
N ALA A 95 10.78 -4.73 -10.46
CA ALA A 95 11.61 -3.54 -10.53
C ALA A 95 12.62 -3.69 -11.66
N MET A 96 12.94 -2.60 -12.30
CA MET A 96 14.00 -2.59 -13.29
C MET A 96 15.32 -2.65 -12.51
N SER A 97 16.03 -3.70 -12.70
CA SER A 97 17.32 -4.03 -12.05
C SER A 97 17.82 -3.03 -11.02
#